data_7087f4df4590d9624217ee9c065f69a5
#
_entry.id   7087f4df4590d9624217ee9c065f69a5
#
_cell.length_a   1.000
_cell.length_b   1.000
_cell.length_c   1.000
_cell.angle_alpha   90.00
_cell.angle_beta   90.00
_cell.angle_gamma   90.00
#
_symmetry.space_group_name_H-M   'P 1'
#
loop_
_entity.id
_entity.type
_entity.pdbx_description
1 polymer ?
#
loop_
_entity_poly.entity_id
_entity_poly.type
_entity_poly.pdbx_seq_one_letter_code
_entity_poly.pdbx_strand_id
1 'polypeptide(L)'
;MRKELPIISPDKFHDECAVFGIFGHEEAANLTYLGLYALQHRGQEASGIVSGDGEQFYIQKGMGLVADIYNKTILEKLPGRMAIGHNRYSTAGGNDLKN
;
A
#
# COMPACT_ATOMS: atom_id res chain seq x y z
N MET A 1 12.34 16.90 -10.84
CA MET A 1 12.29 16.45 -10.94
C MET A 1 11.96 15.78 -11.31
N ARG A 2 11.69 15.43 -11.39
CA ARG A 2 11.29 14.80 -11.68
C ARG A 2 11.51 13.99 -12.29
N LYS A 3 11.58 13.75 -12.61
CA LYS A 3 11.96 13.04 -13.42
C LYS A 3 12.72 12.08 -12.97
N GLU A 4 13.08 11.96 -12.08
CA GLU A 4 13.81 11.16 -11.62
C GLU A 4 13.28 10.01 -11.31
N LEU A 5 12.24 9.93 -11.09
CA LEU A 5 11.61 8.82 -10.91
C LEU A 5 11.82 7.92 -11.92
N PRO A 6 12.38 8.20 -12.85
CA PRO A 6 12.54 7.41 -13.95
C PRO A 6 13.20 6.14 -13.70
N ILE A 7 13.73 6.01 -12.68
CA ILE A 7 14.34 4.84 -12.42
C ILE A 7 13.41 3.72 -12.43
N ILE A 8 12.23 3.89 -12.08
CA ILE A 8 11.29 2.82 -12.05
C ILE A 8 10.60 2.66 -13.34
N SER A 9 10.64 1.52 -13.89
CA SER A 9 10.00 1.29 -15.14
C SER A 9 8.51 1.36 -14.92
N PRO A 10 7.82 2.23 -15.54
CA PRO A 10 6.41 2.38 -15.37
C PRO A 10 5.66 1.14 -15.73
N ASP A 11 6.07 0.46 -16.75
CA ASP A 11 5.36 -0.70 -17.15
C ASP A 11 5.37 -1.75 -16.08
N LYS A 12 6.50 -2.01 -15.52
CA LYS A 12 6.58 -3.00 -14.55
C LYS A 12 5.87 -2.63 -13.29
N PHE A 13 6.02 -1.45 -12.81
CA PHE A 13 5.42 -1.05 -11.60
C PHE A 13 3.96 -0.88 -11.71
N HIS A 14 3.51 -0.38 -12.82
CA HIS A 14 2.19 -0.14 -13.10
C HIS A 14 1.35 -1.34 -13.09
N ASP A 15 1.80 -2.41 -13.61
CA ASP A 15 0.98 -3.57 -13.73
C ASP A 15 0.91 -4.41 -12.49
N GLU A 16 1.80 -4.24 -11.61
CA GLU A 16 1.89 -5.14 -10.50
C GLU A 16 1.72 -4.59 -9.11
N CYS A 17 1.83 -3.34 -8.93
CA CYS A 17 1.65 -2.79 -7.61
C CYS A 17 1.43 -1.29 -7.62
N ALA A 18 0.91 -0.80 -6.54
CA ALA A 18 0.74 0.62 -6.34
C ALA A 18 1.30 0.93 -4.96
N VAL A 19 1.96 2.05 -4.83
CA VAL A 19 2.59 2.44 -3.59
C VAL A 19 2.14 3.84 -3.22
N PHE A 20 1.92 4.07 -1.94
CA PHE A 20 1.45 5.35 -1.47
C PHE A 20 2.07 5.61 -0.10
N GLY A 21 2.49 6.81 0.17
CA GLY A 21 3.12 7.11 1.45
C GLY A 21 2.77 8.48 1.96
N ILE A 22 2.78 8.64 3.27
CA ILE A 22 2.48 9.89 3.95
C ILE A 22 3.53 10.10 5.02
N PHE A 23 4.06 11.30 5.09
CA PHE A 23 5.05 11.62 6.12
C PHE A 23 4.65 12.91 6.80
N GLY A 24 4.80 12.95 8.11
CA GLY A 24 4.59 14.18 8.85
C GLY A 24 3.14 14.49 9.19
N HIS A 25 2.29 13.49 9.22
CA HIS A 25 0.89 13.70 9.53
C HIS A 25 0.45 12.73 10.60
N GLU A 26 -0.24 13.19 11.60
CA GLU A 26 -0.62 12.31 12.67
C GLU A 26 -1.62 11.25 12.27
N GLU A 27 -2.28 11.40 11.14
CA GLU A 27 -3.18 10.38 10.64
C GLU A 27 -2.55 9.64 9.48
N ALA A 28 -1.24 9.42 9.54
CA ALA A 28 -0.54 8.84 8.40
C ALA A 28 -1.11 7.51 7.93
N ALA A 29 -1.40 6.61 8.85
CA ALA A 29 -1.93 5.31 8.44
C ALA A 29 -3.33 5.43 7.85
N ASN A 30 -4.17 6.28 8.41
CA ASN A 30 -5.51 6.46 7.87
C ASN A 30 -5.45 7.05 6.48
N LEU A 31 -4.59 8.02 6.27
CA LEU A 31 -4.47 8.64 4.96
C LEU A 31 -3.86 7.66 3.96
N THR A 32 -2.93 6.83 4.41
CA THR A 32 -2.34 5.83 3.55
C THR A 32 -3.41 4.81 3.13
N TYR A 33 -4.25 4.41 4.07
CA TYR A 33 -5.35 3.51 3.76
C TYR A 33 -6.26 4.13 2.69
N LEU A 34 -6.59 5.41 2.84
CA LEU A 34 -7.46 6.05 1.86
C LEU A 34 -6.78 6.15 0.50
N GLY A 35 -5.47 6.36 0.49
CA GLY A 35 -4.75 6.39 -0.77
C GLY A 35 -4.75 5.02 -1.44
N LEU A 36 -4.55 3.97 -0.66
CA LEU A 36 -4.57 2.64 -1.22
C LEU A 36 -5.96 2.28 -1.71
N TYR A 37 -6.98 2.73 -0.99
CA TYR A 37 -8.33 2.45 -1.41
C TYR A 37 -8.62 3.16 -2.74
N ALA A 38 -8.13 4.36 -2.91
CA ALA A 38 -8.33 5.08 -4.16
C ALA A 38 -7.57 4.44 -5.31
N LEU A 39 -6.48 3.73 -5.00
CA LEU A 39 -5.70 3.07 -6.02
C LEU A 39 -6.16 1.63 -6.25
N GLN A 40 -7.11 1.18 -5.45
CA GLN A 40 -7.60 -0.17 -5.58
C GLN A 40 -8.42 -0.32 -6.86
N HIS A 41 -8.19 -1.35 -7.63
CA HIS A 41 -9.05 -1.60 -8.74
C HIS A 41 -8.92 -3.08 -9.09
N ARG A 42 -9.53 -3.48 -10.18
CA ARG A 42 -9.62 -4.84 -10.56
C ARG A 42 -8.31 -5.54 -10.48
N GLY A 43 -8.25 -6.68 -9.89
CA GLY A 43 -7.03 -7.44 -9.77
C GLY A 43 -6.25 -7.21 -8.51
N GLN A 44 -6.67 -6.27 -7.67
CA GLN A 44 -5.97 -6.04 -6.43
C GLN A 44 -6.20 -7.22 -5.52
N GLU A 45 -5.16 -7.85 -5.04
CA GLU A 45 -5.31 -9.07 -4.26
C GLU A 45 -4.62 -9.06 -2.91
N ALA A 46 -3.78 -8.11 -2.62
CA ALA A 46 -3.11 -8.06 -1.34
C ALA A 46 -2.73 -6.62 -1.05
N SER A 47 -2.54 -6.30 0.20
CA SER A 47 -2.18 -4.94 0.59
C SER A 47 -1.41 -4.97 1.88
N GLY A 48 -0.58 -3.98 2.11
CA GLY A 48 0.15 -3.85 3.36
C GLY A 48 0.42 -2.41 3.66
N ILE A 49 0.47 -2.09 4.95
CA ILE A 49 0.84 -0.76 5.41
C ILE A 49 1.86 -0.90 6.52
N VAL A 50 2.93 -0.11 6.44
CA VAL A 50 3.92 -0.03 7.49
C VAL A 50 3.82 1.39 8.02
N SER A 51 3.76 1.56 9.33
CA SER A 51 3.80 2.89 9.90
C SER A 51 4.98 2.98 10.85
N GLY A 52 5.39 4.18 11.17
CA GLY A 52 6.51 4.38 12.07
C GLY A 52 6.26 5.53 13.01
N ASP A 53 6.66 5.37 14.25
CA ASP A 53 6.45 6.40 15.24
C ASP A 53 7.76 7.05 15.68
N GLY A 54 8.85 6.75 14.99
CA GLY A 54 10.13 7.31 15.35
C GLY A 54 10.98 6.36 16.17
N GLU A 55 10.37 5.34 16.71
CA GLU A 55 11.09 4.39 17.50
C GLU A 55 10.94 2.99 16.98
N GLN A 56 9.81 2.66 16.45
CA GLN A 56 9.64 1.34 15.87
C GLN A 56 8.63 1.38 14.74
N PHE A 57 8.57 0.29 14.01
CA PHE A 57 7.67 0.16 12.89
C PHE A 57 6.57 -0.82 13.23
N TYR A 58 5.41 -0.61 12.61
CA TYR A 58 4.25 -1.45 12.81
C TYR A 58 3.78 -1.86 11.43
N ILE A 59 3.43 -3.10 11.26
CA ILE A 59 3.06 -3.63 9.97
C ILE A 59 1.73 -4.33 10.02
N GLN A 60 0.91 -4.09 9.01
CA GLN A 60 -0.34 -4.81 8.86
C GLN A 60 -0.46 -5.15 7.39
N LYS A 61 -0.71 -6.42 7.08
CA LYS A 61 -0.88 -6.79 5.69
C LYS A 61 -1.85 -7.94 5.61
N GLY A 62 -2.37 -8.18 4.43
CA GLY A 62 -3.33 -9.25 4.24
C GLY A 62 -3.64 -9.48 2.79
N MET A 63 -4.35 -10.55 2.56
CA MET A 63 -4.81 -10.88 1.23
C MET A 63 -6.23 -10.35 1.13
N GLY A 64 -6.61 -9.92 -0.04
CA GLY A 64 -7.94 -9.43 -0.26
C GLY A 64 -7.96 -7.98 -0.65
N LEU A 65 -9.13 -7.42 -0.72
CA LEU A 65 -9.26 -6.03 -1.12
C LEU A 65 -8.93 -5.11 0.05
N VAL A 66 -8.48 -3.92 -0.27
CA VAL A 66 -8.12 -2.94 0.74
C VAL A 66 -9.25 -2.77 1.75
N ALA A 67 -10.47 -2.67 1.25
CA ALA A 67 -11.60 -2.44 2.14
C ALA A 67 -11.85 -3.62 3.08
N ASP A 68 -11.39 -4.79 2.73
CA ASP A 68 -11.61 -5.95 3.56
C ASP A 68 -10.46 -6.20 4.53
N ILE A 69 -9.28 -5.70 4.22
CA ILE A 69 -8.12 -5.93 5.05
C ILE A 69 -8.07 -4.96 6.22
N TYR A 70 -8.44 -3.71 5.99
CA TYR A 70 -8.30 -2.69 7.03
C TYR A 70 -9.63 -2.24 7.59
N ASN A 71 -9.63 -1.90 8.86
CA ASN A 71 -10.79 -1.31 9.49
C ASN A 71 -10.25 -0.40 10.57
N LYS A 72 -11.12 0.27 11.27
CA LYS A 72 -10.70 1.24 12.26
C LYS A 72 -9.80 0.62 13.32
N THR A 73 -10.17 -0.55 13.79
CA THR A 73 -9.40 -1.21 14.82
C THR A 73 -8.00 -1.54 14.35
N ILE A 74 -7.87 -2.03 13.13
CA ILE A 74 -6.57 -2.37 12.60
C ILE A 74 -5.75 -1.13 12.36
N LEU A 75 -6.35 -0.07 11.85
CA LEU A 75 -5.59 1.14 11.58
C LEU A 75 -5.10 1.79 12.88
N GLU A 76 -5.82 1.58 13.96
CA GLU A 76 -5.37 2.12 15.23
C GLU A 76 -4.11 1.42 15.74
N LYS A 77 -3.77 0.29 15.18
CA LYS A 77 -2.57 -0.41 15.57
C LYS A 77 -1.38 0.04 14.74
N LEU A 78 -1.54 1.06 13.93
CA LEU A 78 -0.48 1.57 13.09
C LEU A 78 -0.22 3.03 13.44
N PRO A 79 0.38 3.28 14.59
CA PRO A 79 0.58 4.66 15.03
C PRO A 79 1.78 5.30 14.35
N GLY A 80 1.88 6.60 14.51
CA GLY A 80 3.03 7.32 14.01
C GLY A 80 2.67 8.32 12.94
N ARG A 81 3.65 9.13 12.57
CA ARG A 81 3.43 10.20 11.63
C ARG A 81 3.95 9.89 10.24
N MET A 82 4.33 8.65 9.99
CA MET A 82 4.70 8.26 8.65
C MET A 82 4.09 6.90 8.38
N ALA A 83 3.73 6.65 7.16
CA ALA A 83 3.24 5.34 6.76
C ALA A 83 3.46 5.17 5.27
N ILE A 84 3.71 3.94 4.87
CA ILE A 84 3.86 3.61 3.47
C ILE A 84 3.02 2.38 3.25
N GLY A 85 2.25 2.41 2.19
CA GLY A 85 1.40 1.28 1.88
C GLY A 85 1.58 0.83 0.45
N HIS A 86 1.20 -0.41 0.18
CA HIS A 86 1.22 -0.87 -1.18
C HIS A 86 0.08 -1.83 -1.42
N ASN A 87 -0.36 -1.88 -2.65
CA ASN A 87 -1.34 -2.84 -3.11
C ASN A 87 -0.65 -3.71 -4.12
N ARG A 88 -0.91 -4.99 -4.09
CA ARG A 88 -0.39 -5.89 -5.07
C ARG A 88 -1.53 -6.34 -5.94
N TYR A 89 -1.29 -6.42 -7.23
CA TYR A 89 -2.32 -6.81 -8.18
C TYR A 89 -1.92 -8.10 -8.85
N SER A 90 -2.90 -8.93 -9.17
CA SER A 90 -2.56 -10.13 -9.88
C SER A 90 -2.46 -9.76 -11.34
N THR A 91 -1.49 -10.31 -12.00
CA THR A 91 -1.34 -10.00 -13.38
C THR A 91 -2.15 -11.00 -14.10
N ALA A 92 -2.67 -10.60 -15.10
CA ALA A 92 -3.49 -11.42 -15.88
C ALA A 92 -2.87 -12.68 -16.12
N GLY A 93 -3.37 -13.58 -15.79
CA GLY A 93 -2.93 -14.80 -16.05
C GLY A 93 -1.60 -15.03 -15.61
N GLY A 94 -0.95 -14.14 -15.52
CA GLY A 94 0.31 -14.37 -15.30
C GLY A 94 0.43 -15.09 -14.13
N ASN A 95 0.38 -14.66 -13.38
CA ASN A 95 0.62 -15.15 -12.35
C ASN A 95 -0.04 -16.17 -11.90
N ASP A 96 -0.93 -16.09 -12.10
CA ASP A 96 -1.71 -16.94 -11.55
C ASP A 96 -1.24 -18.20 -11.72
N LEU A 97 -0.93 -18.54 -12.56
CA LEU A 97 -0.64 -19.72 -12.73
C LEU A 97 0.54 -20.07 -12.27
N LYS A 98 1.24 -19.59 -12.39
CA LYS A 98 2.34 -20.04 -12.14
C LYS A 98 2.75 -19.67 -10.98
N ASN A 99 2.29 -19.19 -10.59
CA ASN A 99 2.69 -18.74 -9.57
C ASN A 99 2.29 -18.97 -8.65
#